data_df42f9697854c3364ab0f41b3bb4f2bb
#
_entry.id   df42f9697854c3364ab0f41b3bb4f2bb
#
_cell.length_a   1.000
_cell.length_b   1.000
_cell.length_c   1.000
_cell.angle_alpha   90.00
_cell.angle_beta   90.00
_cell.angle_gamma   90.00
#
_symmetry.space_group_name_H-M   'P 1'
#
loop_
_entity.id
_entity.type
_entity.pdbx_description
1 polymer ?
#
loop_
_entity_poly.entity_id
_entity_poly.type
_entity_poly.pdbx_seq_one_letter_code
_entity_poly.pdbx_strand_id
1 'polypeptide(L)'
;MHNKIDILKGMYLSRFFEEKLQNLFAEGALYGTTHLNIGQEASHFGLCLALDSADWIVPTHRTHGFNIAKGSSIFKMFSEMLGSKYGLCKGLGGSMHMTDKETCNAGSSAVVGSGIAIASGIAFALRRENKKQIAVAIMGDGATSRGVTHECMNLASVWNLPVMFYCENNHYGMSASAERMISTSDISSRASGYSMKSFKCDGNDFDAVFDTVKKARSYMISNSEPVFVEVNTYRYCGHSKSDSRVYRSAEEEAIWREKDPLVLFERSLSLDKSTIRKLRLEVKEFVEAEFNKAYEKKDEILTLEETKELVYGKAPDIPIRKSGMHPSTYRLAIREALSEILQDEKATLIGEDVGVYGGCFGVTGDLYKECGDHILETPVSEEAFTGIAVGAGIMGQRVIEEIMYGDFLTLASDGLINHAAKMRYMSAGQLSCPMVLRTPIGSGTGHGSQHTQSLEAMFLNIPGIKVVAPSDPFTAKALLKSAYLDPDPVLFLEHKALYGSSGECGDVYSSFPIGKAQVLRSGDELTVISYSRATLTVRKALSEVSRSVDHIDLVSLRPIDFETIKKSVLKTGKVILVEDPTFFGSVM
;
A
#
# COMPACT_ATOMS: atom_id res chain seq x y z
N MET A 1 -21.48 6.19 26.56
CA MET A 1 -21.02 7.60 26.42
C MET A 1 -19.64 7.70 27.02
N HIS A 2 -18.68 8.22 26.28
CA HIS A 2 -17.34 8.48 26.79
C HIS A 2 -17.41 9.55 27.89
N ASN A 3 -16.60 9.38 28.95
CA ASN A 3 -16.47 10.40 29.97
C ASN A 3 -15.76 11.64 29.39
N LYS A 4 -16.40 12.81 29.45
CA LYS A 4 -15.82 14.05 28.88
C LYS A 4 -14.48 14.45 29.49
N ILE A 5 -14.23 14.11 30.77
CA ILE A 5 -12.94 14.33 31.40
C ILE A 5 -11.84 13.46 30.78
N ASP A 6 -12.15 12.21 30.47
CA ASP A 6 -11.18 11.30 29.83
C ASP A 6 -10.88 11.74 28.40
N ILE A 7 -11.88 12.29 27.68
CA ILE A 7 -11.68 12.90 26.36
C ILE A 7 -10.71 14.10 26.48
N LEU A 8 -10.95 15.00 27.44
CA LEU A 8 -10.07 16.15 27.67
C LEU A 8 -8.64 15.71 27.99
N LYS A 9 -8.47 14.69 28.85
CA LYS A 9 -7.16 14.11 29.16
C LYS A 9 -6.48 13.55 27.90
N GLY A 10 -7.23 12.86 27.04
CA GLY A 10 -6.73 12.36 25.76
C GLY A 10 -6.27 13.49 24.83
N MET A 11 -7.06 14.55 24.68
CA MET A 11 -6.67 15.72 23.88
C MET A 11 -5.41 16.41 24.47
N TYR A 12 -5.29 16.54 25.80
CA TYR A 12 -4.05 17.02 26.44
C TYR A 12 -2.88 16.08 26.15
N LEU A 13 -3.11 14.76 26.20
CA LEU A 13 -2.09 13.76 25.93
C LEU A 13 -1.51 13.95 24.52
N SER A 14 -2.39 14.15 23.53
CA SER A 14 -1.97 14.46 22.16
C SER A 14 -1.14 15.75 22.10
N ARG A 15 -1.62 16.84 22.71
CA ARG A 15 -0.92 18.12 22.73
C ARG A 15 0.46 18.02 23.40
N PHE A 16 0.56 17.41 24.56
CA PHE A 16 1.81 17.34 25.30
C PHE A 16 2.80 16.34 24.70
N PHE A 17 2.32 15.28 24.05
CA PHE A 17 3.16 14.40 23.25
C PHE A 17 3.83 15.18 22.11
N GLU A 18 3.06 15.96 21.36
CA GLU A 18 3.56 16.78 20.26
C GLU A 18 4.50 17.90 20.72
N GLU A 19 4.17 18.58 21.82
CA GLU A 19 5.05 19.59 22.43
C GLU A 19 6.37 18.97 22.90
N LYS A 20 6.34 17.76 23.45
CA LYS A 20 7.56 17.02 23.81
C LYS A 20 8.40 16.71 22.57
N LEU A 21 7.79 16.23 21.49
CA LEU A 21 8.51 15.98 20.22
C LEU A 21 9.10 17.27 19.67
N GLN A 22 8.36 18.38 19.68
CA GLN A 22 8.85 19.67 19.22
C GLN A 22 10.13 20.08 19.94
N ASN A 23 10.17 19.94 21.28
CA ASN A 23 11.34 20.26 22.10
C ASN A 23 12.52 19.31 21.76
N LEU A 24 12.29 18.01 21.70
CA LEU A 24 13.32 17.02 21.40
C LEU A 24 13.96 17.23 20.01
N PHE A 25 13.18 17.63 19.00
CA PHE A 25 13.71 18.01 17.71
C PHE A 25 14.48 19.32 17.74
N ALA A 26 14.04 20.31 18.52
CA ALA A 26 14.76 21.57 18.69
C ALA A 26 16.10 21.39 19.41
N GLU A 27 16.17 20.47 20.36
CA GLU A 27 17.39 20.08 21.09
C GLU A 27 18.32 19.17 20.27
N GLY A 28 17.89 18.69 19.08
CA GLY A 28 18.66 17.74 18.27
C GLY A 28 18.69 16.32 18.83
N ALA A 29 17.81 15.98 19.77
CA ALA A 29 17.73 14.65 20.38
C ALA A 29 17.05 13.62 19.49
N LEU A 30 16.30 14.06 18.46
CA LEU A 30 15.65 13.21 17.47
C LEU A 30 16.13 13.52 16.05
N TYR A 31 16.28 12.48 15.24
CA TYR A 31 16.67 12.58 13.84
C TYR A 31 15.46 12.51 12.90
N GLY A 32 15.66 12.85 11.63
CA GLY A 32 14.63 12.80 10.60
C GLY A 32 13.72 14.03 10.59
N THR A 33 12.48 13.83 10.23
CA THR A 33 11.46 14.89 10.17
C THR A 33 10.19 14.47 10.91
N THR A 34 9.39 15.46 11.31
CA THR A 34 8.08 15.25 11.93
C THR A 34 7.10 16.31 11.45
N HIS A 35 5.83 15.96 11.52
CA HIS A 35 4.70 16.79 11.11
C HIS A 35 3.72 16.85 12.28
N LEU A 36 3.86 17.88 13.11
CA LEU A 36 3.06 18.03 14.33
C LEU A 36 1.60 18.37 14.02
N ASN A 37 0.69 17.80 14.78
CA ASN A 37 -0.76 18.00 14.61
C ASN A 37 -1.38 18.91 15.69
N ILE A 38 -0.57 19.74 16.33
CA ILE A 38 -1.01 20.74 17.31
C ILE A 38 -2.07 21.68 16.69
N GLY A 39 -3.24 21.76 17.31
CA GLY A 39 -4.39 22.55 16.85
C GLY A 39 -5.47 21.71 16.16
N GLN A 40 -5.29 20.40 15.98
CA GLN A 40 -6.23 19.49 15.31
C GLN A 40 -6.79 18.42 16.27
N GLU A 41 -6.62 18.56 17.57
CA GLU A 41 -6.97 17.53 18.57
C GLU A 41 -8.46 17.18 18.56
N ALA A 42 -9.35 18.18 18.37
CA ALA A 42 -10.79 17.92 18.30
C ALA A 42 -11.18 17.10 17.07
N SER A 43 -10.53 17.33 15.92
CA SER A 43 -10.71 16.52 14.71
C SER A 43 -10.34 15.06 14.96
N HIS A 44 -9.16 14.82 15.54
CA HIS A 44 -8.65 13.45 15.78
C HIS A 44 -9.51 12.68 16.77
N PHE A 45 -9.79 13.29 17.93
CA PHE A 45 -10.59 12.64 18.97
C PHE A 45 -12.05 12.53 18.59
N GLY A 46 -12.63 13.56 17.94
CA GLY A 46 -14.00 13.53 17.44
C GLY A 46 -14.22 12.42 16.41
N LEU A 47 -13.27 12.24 15.47
CA LEU A 47 -13.29 11.13 14.53
C LEU A 47 -13.20 9.79 15.24
N CYS A 48 -12.08 9.53 15.93
CA CYS A 48 -11.77 8.20 16.44
C CYS A 48 -12.77 7.71 17.50
N LEU A 49 -13.31 8.59 18.33
CA LEU A 49 -14.30 8.21 19.34
C LEU A 49 -15.73 8.05 18.79
N ALA A 50 -16.03 8.58 17.60
CA ALA A 50 -17.29 8.37 16.91
C ALA A 50 -17.31 7.06 16.10
N LEU A 51 -16.15 6.48 15.80
CA LEU A 51 -16.00 5.19 15.13
C LEU A 51 -16.22 4.02 16.08
N ASP A 52 -16.51 2.85 15.51
CA ASP A 52 -16.39 1.58 16.22
C ASP A 52 -14.89 1.24 16.41
N SER A 53 -14.55 0.54 17.49
CA SER A 53 -13.16 0.15 17.76
C SER A 53 -12.54 -0.69 16.62
N ALA A 54 -13.36 -1.47 15.92
CA ALA A 54 -12.98 -2.33 14.80
C ALA A 54 -12.99 -1.61 13.44
N ASP A 55 -13.39 -0.34 13.36
CA ASP A 55 -13.25 0.45 12.14
C ASP A 55 -11.78 0.80 11.88
N TRP A 56 -11.37 0.70 10.64
CA TRP A 56 -9.98 0.95 10.24
C TRP A 56 -9.75 2.41 9.87
N ILE A 57 -8.58 2.91 10.22
CA ILE A 57 -8.12 4.22 9.75
C ILE A 57 -6.82 4.08 8.94
N VAL A 58 -6.68 4.93 7.93
CA VAL A 58 -5.44 5.15 7.20
C VAL A 58 -5.13 6.64 7.26
N PRO A 59 -4.29 7.07 8.23
CA PRO A 59 -3.98 8.48 8.43
C PRO A 59 -2.95 9.00 7.43
N THR A 60 -2.74 10.32 7.46
CA THR A 60 -1.68 11.01 6.74
C THR A 60 -0.35 10.93 7.51
N HIS A 61 0.72 11.51 6.94
CA HIS A 61 2.01 11.71 7.62
C HIS A 61 1.91 12.48 8.97
N ARG A 62 0.75 13.08 9.27
CA ARG A 62 0.40 13.78 10.51
C ARG A 62 -0.46 12.86 11.39
N THR A 63 0.15 11.75 11.85
CA THR A 63 -0.59 10.59 12.37
C THR A 63 -0.70 10.52 13.89
N HIS A 64 0.17 11.19 14.66
CA HIS A 64 0.32 10.94 16.09
C HIS A 64 -0.99 11.11 16.89
N GLY A 65 -1.75 12.17 16.62
CA GLY A 65 -3.04 12.40 17.29
C GLY A 65 -4.06 11.30 17.00
N PHE A 66 -4.08 10.74 15.79
CA PHE A 66 -4.94 9.61 15.45
C PHE A 66 -4.49 8.33 16.18
N ASN A 67 -3.18 8.05 16.26
CA ASN A 67 -2.65 6.93 17.03
C ASN A 67 -3.07 7.02 18.49
N ILE A 68 -2.91 8.21 19.11
CA ILE A 68 -3.29 8.44 20.50
C ILE A 68 -4.80 8.29 20.69
N ALA A 69 -5.60 8.88 19.81
CA ALA A 69 -7.06 8.80 19.88
C ALA A 69 -7.62 7.38 19.65
N LYS A 70 -6.91 6.53 18.88
CA LYS A 70 -7.20 5.10 18.72
C LYS A 70 -6.69 4.24 19.89
N GLY A 71 -5.88 4.79 20.80
CA GLY A 71 -5.40 4.11 22.00
C GLY A 71 -4.01 3.48 21.89
N SER A 72 -3.21 3.87 20.91
CA SER A 72 -1.81 3.40 20.81
C SER A 72 -0.99 3.78 22.03
N SER A 73 -0.05 2.91 22.42
CA SER A 73 0.80 3.09 23.60
C SER A 73 1.79 4.25 23.42
N ILE A 74 1.77 5.23 24.32
CA ILE A 74 2.68 6.39 24.34
C ILE A 74 4.14 5.94 24.45
N PHE A 75 4.41 4.94 25.30
CA PHE A 75 5.74 4.33 25.40
C PHE A 75 6.22 3.80 24.04
N LYS A 76 5.38 3.02 23.34
CA LYS A 76 5.73 2.47 22.01
C LYS A 76 5.90 3.57 20.97
N MET A 77 5.09 4.65 21.03
CA MET A 77 5.22 5.79 20.12
C MET A 77 6.54 6.55 20.34
N PHE A 78 6.92 6.84 21.59
CA PHE A 78 8.24 7.44 21.88
C PHE A 78 9.39 6.49 21.51
N SER A 79 9.26 5.19 21.78
CA SER A 79 10.26 4.19 21.38
C SER A 79 10.45 4.16 19.87
N GLU A 80 9.36 4.32 19.08
CA GLU A 80 9.42 4.44 17.61
C GLU A 80 10.21 5.68 17.18
N MET A 81 9.94 6.83 17.80
CA MET A 81 10.64 8.09 17.53
C MET A 81 12.14 8.01 17.85
N LEU A 82 12.51 7.20 18.82
CA LEU A 82 13.89 6.96 19.23
C LEU A 82 14.61 5.86 18.42
N GLY A 83 13.90 5.19 17.48
CA GLY A 83 14.44 4.09 16.67
C GLY A 83 14.60 2.77 17.43
N SER A 84 13.97 2.62 18.60
CA SER A 84 14.09 1.43 19.43
C SER A 84 13.20 0.28 18.92
N LYS A 85 13.67 -0.97 19.12
CA LYS A 85 12.90 -2.19 18.79
C LYS A 85 11.59 -2.33 19.57
N TYR A 86 11.38 -1.52 20.62
CA TYR A 86 10.13 -1.45 21.38
C TYR A 86 9.11 -0.49 20.77
N GLY A 87 9.44 0.20 19.69
CA GLY A 87 8.52 1.06 18.95
C GLY A 87 7.35 0.29 18.34
N LEU A 88 6.28 1.00 17.95
CA LEU A 88 5.11 0.44 17.25
C LEU A 88 5.53 -0.36 16.02
N CYS A 89 6.48 0.17 15.25
CA CYS A 89 7.07 -0.47 14.08
C CYS A 89 8.55 -0.86 14.33
N LYS A 90 8.91 -1.15 15.57
CA LYS A 90 10.28 -1.53 15.98
C LYS A 90 11.36 -0.53 15.56
N GLY A 91 11.00 0.75 15.44
CA GLY A 91 11.90 1.82 15.02
C GLY A 91 12.09 1.95 13.50
N LEU A 92 11.34 1.20 12.67
CA LEU A 92 11.46 1.20 11.21
C LEU A 92 10.49 2.19 10.53
N GLY A 93 9.39 2.53 11.16
CA GLY A 93 8.37 3.44 10.62
C GLY A 93 8.68 4.91 10.85
N GLY A 94 9.21 5.25 12.01
CA GLY A 94 9.42 6.62 12.45
C GLY A 94 8.11 7.43 12.52
N SER A 95 8.23 8.77 12.58
CA SER A 95 7.09 9.68 12.75
C SER A 95 5.97 9.52 11.71
N MET A 96 6.34 9.27 10.45
CA MET A 96 5.39 9.34 9.32
C MET A 96 4.75 8.01 8.93
N HIS A 97 5.14 6.89 9.55
CA HIS A 97 4.69 5.56 9.13
C HIS A 97 4.28 4.67 10.31
N MET A 98 3.86 5.29 11.43
CA MET A 98 3.39 4.55 12.60
C MET A 98 2.17 3.70 12.25
N THR A 99 2.34 2.40 12.38
CA THR A 99 1.30 1.38 12.20
C THR A 99 0.97 0.75 13.53
N ASP A 100 -0.30 0.55 13.82
CA ASP A 100 -0.76 -0.17 15.00
C ASP A 100 -1.98 -1.02 14.64
N LYS A 101 -1.72 -2.26 14.23
CA LYS A 101 -2.77 -3.20 13.80
C LYS A 101 -3.75 -3.53 14.92
N GLU A 102 -3.30 -3.52 16.18
CA GLU A 102 -4.15 -3.83 17.34
C GLU A 102 -5.26 -2.79 17.54
N THR A 103 -4.99 -1.53 17.13
CA THR A 103 -5.97 -0.44 17.18
C THR A 103 -6.67 -0.19 15.83
N CYS A 104 -6.54 -1.09 14.85
CA CYS A 104 -7.06 -0.92 13.50
C CYS A 104 -6.53 0.35 12.79
N ASN A 105 -5.26 0.68 13.01
CA ASN A 105 -4.55 1.71 12.29
C ASN A 105 -3.57 1.05 11.30
N ALA A 106 -3.88 1.14 10.00
CA ALA A 106 -3.09 0.52 8.93
C ALA A 106 -1.78 1.26 8.61
N GLY A 107 -1.44 2.28 9.41
CA GLY A 107 -0.27 3.12 9.18
C GLY A 107 -0.54 4.25 8.20
N SER A 108 0.42 5.14 8.13
CA SER A 108 0.36 6.37 7.33
C SER A 108 1.37 6.36 6.18
N SER A 109 1.14 7.22 5.20
CA SER A 109 2.04 7.41 4.06
C SER A 109 2.56 8.85 4.02
N ALA A 110 3.87 8.98 3.72
CA ALA A 110 4.47 10.26 3.39
C ALA A 110 4.09 10.72 1.96
N VAL A 111 3.68 9.81 1.09
CA VAL A 111 3.20 10.15 -0.26
C VAL A 111 1.76 10.63 -0.17
N VAL A 112 1.56 11.91 -0.48
CA VAL A 112 0.25 12.58 -0.35
C VAL A 112 -0.79 11.90 -1.24
N GLY A 113 -1.90 11.48 -0.65
CA GLY A 113 -3.02 10.86 -1.36
C GLY A 113 -3.00 9.33 -1.43
N SER A 114 -1.84 8.68 -1.32
CA SER A 114 -1.75 7.22 -1.49
C SER A 114 -2.53 6.42 -0.43
N GLY A 115 -2.62 6.93 0.80
CA GLY A 115 -3.43 6.31 1.86
C GLY A 115 -4.91 6.17 1.51
N ILE A 116 -5.41 6.99 0.57
CA ILE A 116 -6.81 6.97 0.12
C ILE A 116 -7.12 5.65 -0.60
N ALA A 117 -6.24 5.24 -1.51
CA ALA A 117 -6.40 3.98 -2.22
C ALA A 117 -6.26 2.76 -1.28
N ILE A 118 -5.32 2.82 -0.32
CA ILE A 118 -5.18 1.77 0.70
C ILE A 118 -6.44 1.64 1.55
N ALA A 119 -7.03 2.77 2.02
CA ALA A 119 -8.28 2.75 2.78
C ALA A 119 -9.44 2.20 1.95
N SER A 120 -9.51 2.55 0.66
CA SER A 120 -10.51 2.00 -0.26
C SER A 120 -10.34 0.48 -0.44
N GLY A 121 -9.09 -0.03 -0.43
CA GLY A 121 -8.80 -1.46 -0.47
C GLY A 121 -9.17 -2.19 0.82
N ILE A 122 -8.97 -1.58 1.99
CA ILE A 122 -9.47 -2.11 3.26
C ILE A 122 -10.99 -2.18 3.23
N ALA A 123 -11.67 -1.11 2.77
CA ALA A 123 -13.12 -1.09 2.61
C ALA A 123 -13.61 -2.17 1.63
N PHE A 124 -12.89 -2.41 0.54
CA PHE A 124 -13.16 -3.48 -0.41
C PHE A 124 -13.15 -4.85 0.28
N ALA A 125 -12.12 -5.14 1.07
CA ALA A 125 -12.04 -6.39 1.83
C ALA A 125 -13.17 -6.54 2.85
N LEU A 126 -13.50 -5.48 3.59
CA LEU A 126 -14.61 -5.46 4.55
C LEU A 126 -15.96 -5.76 3.87
N ARG A 127 -16.19 -5.20 2.68
CA ARG A 127 -17.39 -5.47 1.88
C ARG A 127 -17.45 -6.94 1.43
N ARG A 128 -16.37 -7.49 0.90
CA ARG A 128 -16.33 -8.91 0.48
C ARG A 128 -16.63 -9.86 1.62
N GLU A 129 -16.20 -9.53 2.82
CA GLU A 129 -16.45 -10.31 4.03
C GLU A 129 -17.81 -10.00 4.68
N ASN A 130 -18.67 -9.18 4.06
CA ASN A 130 -19.98 -8.72 4.58
C ASN A 130 -19.90 -8.15 6.01
N LYS A 131 -18.79 -7.48 6.34
CA LYS A 131 -18.57 -6.87 7.65
C LYS A 131 -19.25 -5.51 7.74
N LYS A 132 -19.69 -5.16 8.97
CA LYS A 132 -20.32 -3.86 9.27
C LYS A 132 -19.32 -2.77 9.67
N GLN A 133 -18.02 -3.05 9.58
CA GLN A 133 -16.95 -2.08 9.78
C GLN A 133 -16.81 -1.18 8.55
N ILE A 134 -16.20 -0.03 8.76
CA ILE A 134 -15.83 0.89 7.70
C ILE A 134 -14.31 1.13 7.70
N ALA A 135 -13.79 1.64 6.60
CA ALA A 135 -12.45 2.22 6.54
C ALA A 135 -12.54 3.74 6.40
N VAL A 136 -11.61 4.45 7.02
CA VAL A 136 -11.51 5.91 6.93
C VAL A 136 -10.22 6.30 6.20
N ALA A 137 -10.37 6.91 5.04
CA ALA A 137 -9.29 7.54 4.28
C ALA A 137 -9.08 8.96 4.79
N ILE A 138 -8.11 9.18 5.66
CA ILE A 138 -7.81 10.50 6.19
C ILE A 138 -6.89 11.23 5.21
N MET A 139 -7.24 12.47 4.87
CA MET A 139 -6.50 13.29 3.92
C MET A 139 -6.51 14.76 4.33
N GLY A 140 -5.51 15.52 3.90
CA GLY A 140 -5.55 16.99 3.96
C GLY A 140 -6.18 17.59 2.70
N ASP A 141 -6.47 18.89 2.74
CA ASP A 141 -7.01 19.68 1.62
C ASP A 141 -6.17 19.50 0.33
N GLY A 142 -4.83 19.52 0.45
CA GLY A 142 -3.94 19.33 -0.70
C GLY A 142 -4.08 17.97 -1.40
N ALA A 143 -4.41 16.92 -0.66
CA ALA A 143 -4.59 15.57 -1.23
C ALA A 143 -5.83 15.47 -2.13
N THR A 144 -6.82 16.34 -1.94
CA THR A 144 -8.04 16.34 -2.74
C THR A 144 -7.82 16.73 -4.21
N SER A 145 -6.62 17.19 -4.56
CA SER A 145 -6.21 17.52 -5.94
C SER A 145 -5.39 16.42 -6.62
N ARG A 146 -5.11 15.32 -5.93
CA ARG A 146 -4.42 14.15 -6.50
C ARG A 146 -5.35 13.36 -7.42
N GLY A 147 -4.83 12.85 -8.55
CA GLY A 147 -5.58 11.98 -9.47
C GLY A 147 -6.19 10.77 -8.76
N VAL A 148 -5.39 10.08 -7.94
CA VAL A 148 -5.82 8.90 -7.18
C VAL A 148 -7.02 9.17 -6.26
N THR A 149 -7.17 10.40 -5.75
CA THR A 149 -8.36 10.78 -4.95
C THR A 149 -9.63 10.70 -5.77
N HIS A 150 -9.60 11.23 -6.99
CA HIS A 150 -10.72 11.22 -7.93
C HIS A 150 -11.04 9.81 -8.42
N GLU A 151 -10.03 9.03 -8.74
CA GLU A 151 -10.16 7.62 -9.11
C GLU A 151 -10.80 6.79 -7.98
N CYS A 152 -10.30 6.95 -6.74
CA CYS A 152 -10.83 6.24 -5.58
C CYS A 152 -12.27 6.64 -5.23
N MET A 153 -12.62 7.93 -5.33
CA MET A 153 -13.99 8.39 -5.10
C MET A 153 -14.95 7.77 -6.12
N ASN A 154 -14.54 7.70 -7.40
CA ASN A 154 -15.32 7.04 -8.44
C ASN A 154 -15.47 5.54 -8.16
N LEU A 155 -14.36 4.81 -7.97
CA LEU A 155 -14.36 3.38 -7.67
C LEU A 155 -15.19 3.04 -6.42
N ALA A 156 -15.04 3.83 -5.36
CA ALA A 156 -15.79 3.63 -4.13
C ALA A 156 -17.30 3.73 -4.35
N SER A 157 -17.75 4.68 -5.18
CA SER A 157 -19.17 4.82 -5.53
C SER A 157 -19.64 3.69 -6.46
N VAL A 158 -18.86 3.33 -7.50
CA VAL A 158 -19.19 2.23 -8.42
C VAL A 158 -19.33 0.89 -7.68
N TRP A 159 -18.42 0.62 -6.76
CA TRP A 159 -18.39 -0.62 -6.00
C TRP A 159 -19.13 -0.52 -4.66
N ASN A 160 -19.74 0.61 -4.31
CA ASN A 160 -20.39 0.88 -3.03
C ASN A 160 -19.51 0.47 -1.83
N LEU A 161 -18.27 0.93 -1.79
CA LEU A 161 -17.32 0.56 -0.74
C LEU A 161 -17.66 1.28 0.58
N PRO A 162 -17.56 0.63 1.75
CA PRO A 162 -17.76 1.28 3.04
C PRO A 162 -16.53 2.11 3.44
N VAL A 163 -16.19 3.13 2.64
CA VAL A 163 -15.08 4.06 2.88
C VAL A 163 -15.59 5.47 3.17
N MET A 164 -15.05 6.07 4.24
CA MET A 164 -15.25 7.48 4.57
C MET A 164 -14.01 8.26 4.12
N PHE A 165 -14.20 9.20 3.19
CA PHE A 165 -13.18 10.16 2.78
C PHE A 165 -13.20 11.33 3.77
N TYR A 166 -12.29 11.33 4.75
CA TYR A 166 -12.24 12.32 5.83
C TYR A 166 -11.18 13.37 5.51
N CYS A 167 -11.60 14.57 5.13
CA CYS A 167 -10.74 15.67 4.71
C CYS A 167 -10.53 16.67 5.86
N GLU A 168 -9.34 16.70 6.46
CA GLU A 168 -8.90 17.77 7.35
C GLU A 168 -8.48 18.98 6.50
N ASN A 169 -9.41 19.87 6.24
CA ASN A 169 -9.13 21.14 5.58
C ASN A 169 -8.45 22.07 6.60
N ASN A 170 -7.12 22.01 6.65
CA ASN A 170 -6.30 22.85 7.52
C ASN A 170 -5.74 24.09 6.81
N HIS A 171 -6.33 24.44 5.65
CA HIS A 171 -6.09 25.61 4.82
C HIS A 171 -4.76 25.66 4.06
N TYR A 172 -3.86 24.72 4.29
CA TYR A 172 -2.55 24.74 3.62
C TYR A 172 -2.11 23.33 3.25
N GLY A 173 -1.74 23.13 1.99
CA GLY A 173 -0.96 21.97 1.59
C GLY A 173 0.39 21.97 2.33
N MET A 174 1.48 22.33 1.68
CA MET A 174 2.73 22.68 2.39
C MET A 174 2.73 24.17 2.74
N SER A 175 2.90 25.05 1.77
CA SER A 175 2.94 26.51 1.91
C SER A 175 1.87 27.24 1.08
N ALA A 176 1.31 26.58 0.08
CA ALA A 176 0.24 27.13 -0.74
C ALA A 176 -1.11 26.95 -0.03
N SER A 177 -1.88 28.04 0.06
CA SER A 177 -3.20 28.01 0.70
C SER A 177 -4.22 27.25 -0.15
N ALA A 178 -5.16 26.58 0.51
CA ALA A 178 -6.27 25.88 -0.15
C ALA A 178 -7.07 26.83 -1.05
N GLU A 179 -7.30 28.07 -0.61
CA GLU A 179 -8.00 29.11 -1.37
C GLU A 179 -7.35 29.39 -2.75
N ARG A 180 -6.02 29.31 -2.84
CA ARG A 180 -5.28 29.53 -4.08
C ARG A 180 -5.18 28.29 -4.97
N MET A 181 -5.22 27.09 -4.37
CA MET A 181 -4.93 25.82 -5.06
C MET A 181 -6.18 24.99 -5.37
N ILE A 182 -7.30 25.28 -4.73
CA ILE A 182 -8.56 24.56 -4.91
C ILE A 182 -9.59 25.51 -5.48
N SER A 183 -10.20 25.14 -6.60
CA SER A 183 -11.14 26.00 -7.34
C SER A 183 -12.48 26.25 -6.65
N THR A 184 -12.81 25.48 -5.62
CA THR A 184 -14.03 25.65 -4.81
C THR A 184 -13.68 26.01 -3.37
N SER A 185 -14.46 26.88 -2.75
CA SER A 185 -14.36 27.20 -1.32
C SER A 185 -14.98 26.11 -0.42
N ASP A 186 -15.73 25.19 -1.01
CA ASP A 186 -16.37 24.05 -0.34
C ASP A 186 -15.86 22.74 -0.96
N ILE A 187 -14.85 22.15 -0.32
CA ILE A 187 -14.22 20.93 -0.83
C ILE A 187 -15.23 19.77 -0.83
N SER A 188 -16.15 19.74 0.14
CA SER A 188 -17.17 18.70 0.24
C SER A 188 -18.11 18.65 -0.96
N SER A 189 -18.26 19.76 -1.69
CA SER A 189 -19.08 19.84 -2.91
C SER A 189 -18.57 18.94 -4.03
N ARG A 190 -17.28 18.59 -4.05
CA ARG A 190 -16.70 17.67 -5.05
C ARG A 190 -17.31 16.27 -5.00
N ALA A 191 -17.79 15.85 -3.83
CA ALA A 191 -18.42 14.53 -3.63
C ALA A 191 -19.63 14.33 -4.55
N SER A 192 -20.37 15.39 -4.88
CA SER A 192 -21.54 15.33 -5.75
C SER A 192 -21.23 14.84 -7.17
N GLY A 193 -20.00 15.07 -7.67
CA GLY A 193 -19.53 14.55 -8.95
C GLY A 193 -19.42 13.03 -9.02
N TYR A 194 -19.44 12.36 -7.88
CA TYR A 194 -19.38 10.90 -7.73
C TYR A 194 -20.68 10.32 -7.14
N SER A 195 -21.78 11.10 -7.13
CA SER A 195 -23.03 10.73 -6.49
C SER A 195 -22.89 10.37 -5.01
N MET A 196 -21.88 10.91 -4.34
CA MET A 196 -21.51 10.60 -2.97
C MET A 196 -22.10 11.62 -1.99
N LYS A 197 -22.64 11.13 -0.87
CA LYS A 197 -23.13 11.99 0.21
C LYS A 197 -21.96 12.69 0.91
N SER A 198 -22.09 14.00 1.13
CA SER A 198 -21.11 14.77 1.88
C SER A 198 -21.64 15.34 3.19
N PHE A 199 -20.73 15.57 4.12
CA PHE A 199 -20.94 16.19 5.44
C PHE A 199 -19.85 17.22 5.68
N LYS A 200 -20.14 18.25 6.50
CA LYS A 200 -19.19 19.30 6.84
C LYS A 200 -19.38 19.76 8.28
N CYS A 201 -18.27 20.05 8.99
CA CYS A 201 -18.33 20.60 10.34
C CYS A 201 -17.10 21.45 10.68
N ASP A 202 -17.17 22.16 11.82
CA ASP A 202 -16.03 22.82 12.46
C ASP A 202 -15.15 21.79 13.14
N GLY A 203 -13.91 21.64 12.68
CA GLY A 203 -12.93 20.70 13.18
C GLY A 203 -12.27 21.09 14.51
N ASN A 204 -12.53 22.27 15.00
CA ASN A 204 -12.05 22.73 16.31
C ASN A 204 -13.07 22.45 17.43
N ASP A 205 -14.31 22.10 17.07
CA ASP A 205 -15.37 21.70 17.99
C ASP A 205 -15.49 20.16 18.04
N PHE A 206 -15.10 19.57 19.17
CA PHE A 206 -15.15 18.12 19.38
C PHE A 206 -16.56 17.54 19.18
N ASP A 207 -17.58 18.15 19.80
CA ASP A 207 -18.95 17.65 19.75
C ASP A 207 -19.50 17.73 18.30
N ALA A 208 -19.16 18.78 17.55
CA ALA A 208 -19.52 18.93 16.13
C ALA A 208 -18.87 17.84 15.26
N VAL A 209 -17.59 17.55 15.44
CA VAL A 209 -16.90 16.48 14.72
C VAL A 209 -17.49 15.12 15.07
N PHE A 210 -17.61 14.81 16.36
CA PHE A 210 -18.15 13.55 16.85
C PHE A 210 -19.53 13.26 16.29
N ASP A 211 -20.46 14.21 16.37
CA ASP A 211 -21.83 14.05 15.89
C ASP A 211 -21.89 13.90 14.35
N THR A 212 -21.06 14.66 13.62
CA THR A 212 -20.99 14.59 12.16
C THR A 212 -20.47 13.23 11.70
N VAL A 213 -19.38 12.75 12.28
CA VAL A 213 -18.81 11.43 11.94
C VAL A 213 -19.79 10.30 12.30
N LYS A 214 -20.46 10.38 13.45
CA LYS A 214 -21.46 9.41 13.86
C LYS A 214 -22.63 9.35 12.89
N LYS A 215 -23.13 10.50 12.42
CA LYS A 215 -24.17 10.59 11.39
C LYS A 215 -23.69 10.01 10.06
N ALA A 216 -22.48 10.36 9.62
CA ALA A 216 -21.88 9.87 8.39
C ALA A 216 -21.70 8.35 8.43
N ARG A 217 -21.14 7.79 9.51
CA ARG A 217 -20.99 6.34 9.70
C ARG A 217 -22.34 5.62 9.69
N SER A 218 -23.33 6.16 10.40
CA SER A 218 -24.70 5.58 10.40
C SER A 218 -25.32 5.57 9.02
N TYR A 219 -25.11 6.63 8.24
CA TYR A 219 -25.55 6.69 6.84
C TYR A 219 -24.89 5.61 5.99
N MET A 220 -23.55 5.47 6.09
CA MET A 220 -22.80 4.43 5.35
C MET A 220 -23.31 3.02 5.64
N ILE A 221 -23.52 2.69 6.91
CA ILE A 221 -23.99 1.36 7.31
C ILE A 221 -25.43 1.10 6.81
N SER A 222 -26.29 2.13 6.83
CA SER A 222 -27.69 1.99 6.42
C SER A 222 -27.90 1.92 4.91
N ASN A 223 -27.02 2.58 4.12
CA ASN A 223 -27.18 2.70 2.68
C ASN A 223 -26.15 1.87 1.89
N SER A 224 -25.12 1.35 2.57
CA SER A 224 -23.98 0.69 1.92
C SER A 224 -23.29 1.57 0.87
N GLU A 225 -23.08 2.85 1.20
CA GLU A 225 -22.52 3.85 0.30
C GLU A 225 -21.32 4.53 0.94
N PRO A 226 -20.29 4.97 0.15
CA PRO A 226 -19.21 5.81 0.65
C PRO A 226 -19.72 7.21 0.98
N VAL A 227 -18.95 7.93 1.81
CA VAL A 227 -19.25 9.32 2.16
C VAL A 227 -17.98 10.18 2.13
N PHE A 228 -18.18 11.50 1.94
CA PHE A 228 -17.14 12.50 2.11
C PHE A 228 -17.45 13.36 3.34
N VAL A 229 -16.45 13.57 4.20
CA VAL A 229 -16.57 14.44 5.39
C VAL A 229 -15.49 15.51 5.32
N GLU A 230 -15.87 16.78 5.21
CA GLU A 230 -14.95 17.92 5.33
C GLU A 230 -14.96 18.44 6.76
N VAL A 231 -13.76 18.54 7.35
CA VAL A 231 -13.55 19.07 8.70
C VAL A 231 -12.64 20.29 8.61
N ASN A 232 -13.20 21.45 8.90
CA ASN A 232 -12.49 22.72 8.81
C ASN A 232 -11.70 22.98 10.08
N THR A 233 -10.36 22.90 10.01
CA THR A 233 -9.45 22.97 11.15
C THR A 233 -8.21 23.80 10.82
N TYR A 234 -7.23 23.87 11.72
CA TYR A 234 -6.00 24.62 11.50
C TYR A 234 -4.80 24.00 12.21
N ARG A 235 -3.70 23.81 11.50
CA ARG A 235 -2.44 23.40 12.12
C ARG A 235 -1.66 24.62 12.64
N TYR A 236 -1.33 24.67 13.91
CA TYR A 236 -0.59 25.80 14.51
C TYR A 236 0.91 25.78 14.18
N CYS A 237 1.47 24.61 13.98
CA CYS A 237 2.85 24.47 13.53
C CYS A 237 2.99 24.64 12.03
N GLY A 238 4.21 24.79 11.53
CA GLY A 238 4.51 24.71 10.12
C GLY A 238 4.17 23.34 9.53
N HIS A 239 4.40 23.18 8.23
CA HIS A 239 4.18 21.88 7.58
C HIS A 239 5.03 20.79 8.22
N SER A 240 6.31 21.08 8.44
CA SER A 240 7.28 20.20 9.13
C SER A 240 8.09 20.99 10.15
N LYS A 241 8.99 20.31 10.88
CA LYS A 241 9.84 20.93 11.91
C LYS A 241 10.68 22.13 11.42
N SER A 242 11.04 22.16 10.14
CA SER A 242 11.89 23.20 9.54
C SER A 242 11.10 24.34 8.85
N ASP A 243 9.78 24.28 8.87
CA ASP A 243 8.92 25.29 8.23
C ASP A 243 8.73 26.51 9.11
N SER A 244 9.27 27.65 8.66
CA SER A 244 9.23 28.94 9.36
C SER A 244 7.91 29.71 9.20
N ARG A 245 6.93 29.19 8.44
CA ARG A 245 5.57 29.74 8.24
C ARG A 245 5.51 31.16 7.67
N VAL A 246 6.49 31.58 6.91
CA VAL A 246 6.55 32.93 6.28
C VAL A 246 5.40 33.24 5.33
N TYR A 247 4.60 32.26 4.98
CA TYR A 247 3.42 32.36 4.10
C TYR A 247 2.12 32.63 4.86
N ARG A 248 2.14 32.76 6.18
CA ARG A 248 1.00 33.07 7.06
C ARG A 248 1.18 34.42 7.73
N SER A 249 0.07 35.13 7.94
CA SER A 249 0.12 36.36 8.72
C SER A 249 -0.06 36.08 10.23
N ALA A 250 0.46 36.98 11.06
CA ALA A 250 0.30 36.89 12.51
C ALA A 250 -1.18 37.06 12.92
N GLU A 251 -1.93 37.87 12.17
CA GLU A 251 -3.36 38.09 12.37
C GLU A 251 -4.16 36.81 12.10
N GLU A 252 -3.87 36.12 11.03
CA GLU A 252 -4.48 34.82 10.72
C GLU A 252 -4.24 33.81 11.85
N GLU A 253 -2.99 33.65 12.27
CA GLU A 253 -2.64 32.74 13.36
C GLU A 253 -3.34 33.12 14.68
N ALA A 254 -3.47 34.40 15.00
CA ALA A 254 -4.16 34.88 16.19
C ALA A 254 -5.65 34.49 16.19
N ILE A 255 -6.34 34.71 15.06
CA ILE A 255 -7.76 34.33 14.88
C ILE A 255 -7.96 32.82 15.14
N TRP A 256 -7.08 31.97 14.61
CA TRP A 256 -7.19 30.52 14.80
C TRP A 256 -6.84 30.09 16.24
N ARG A 257 -5.93 30.79 16.92
CA ARG A 257 -5.61 30.51 18.35
C ARG A 257 -6.77 30.82 19.29
N GLU A 258 -7.65 31.77 18.96
CA GLU A 258 -8.88 32.01 19.73
C GLU A 258 -9.84 30.81 19.66
N LYS A 259 -9.72 29.97 18.62
CA LYS A 259 -10.48 28.75 18.37
C LYS A 259 -9.69 27.49 18.77
N ASP A 260 -8.73 27.59 19.71
CA ASP A 260 -7.97 26.40 20.15
C ASP A 260 -8.92 25.31 20.66
N PRO A 261 -8.86 24.08 20.05
CA PRO A 261 -9.80 23.01 20.37
C PRO A 261 -9.76 22.59 21.83
N LEU A 262 -8.60 22.66 22.50
CA LEU A 262 -8.51 22.40 23.94
C LEU A 262 -9.25 23.43 24.75
N VAL A 263 -9.06 24.72 24.43
CA VAL A 263 -9.71 25.83 25.15
C VAL A 263 -11.23 25.81 24.93
N LEU A 264 -11.68 25.52 23.72
CA LEU A 264 -13.11 25.37 23.43
C LEU A 264 -13.73 24.22 24.22
N PHE A 265 -13.04 23.07 24.24
CA PHE A 265 -13.55 21.89 24.95
C PHE A 265 -13.51 22.09 26.48
N GLU A 266 -12.45 22.72 27.07
CA GLU A 266 -12.41 23.10 28.47
C GLU A 266 -13.61 23.98 28.87
N ARG A 267 -13.92 24.99 28.04
CA ARG A 267 -15.06 25.91 28.28
C ARG A 267 -16.40 25.15 28.26
N SER A 268 -16.57 24.20 27.35
CA SER A 268 -17.80 23.39 27.26
C SER A 268 -18.07 22.55 28.50
N LEU A 269 -17.00 22.18 29.24
CA LEU A 269 -17.10 21.39 30.47
C LEU A 269 -17.37 22.23 31.74
N SER A 270 -17.28 23.55 31.65
CA SER A 270 -17.47 24.47 32.78
C SER A 270 -16.63 24.12 34.02
N LEU A 271 -15.42 23.60 33.81
CA LEU A 271 -14.49 23.24 34.87
C LEU A 271 -13.83 24.49 35.48
N ASP A 272 -13.57 24.47 36.79
CA ASP A 272 -12.79 25.50 37.43
C ASP A 272 -11.31 25.44 37.04
N LYS A 273 -10.62 26.59 37.15
CA LYS A 273 -9.20 26.70 36.74
C LYS A 273 -8.25 25.76 37.51
N SER A 274 -8.58 25.42 38.77
CA SER A 274 -7.77 24.54 39.61
C SER A 274 -7.83 23.11 39.11
N THR A 275 -9.02 22.66 38.75
CA THR A 275 -9.26 21.34 38.12
C THR A 275 -8.56 21.21 36.79
N ILE A 276 -8.69 22.21 35.90
CA ILE A 276 -7.97 22.25 34.62
C ILE A 276 -6.46 22.12 34.81
N ARG A 277 -5.91 22.93 35.74
CA ARG A 277 -4.47 22.92 36.05
C ARG A 277 -4.01 21.54 36.55
N LYS A 278 -4.80 20.90 37.42
CA LYS A 278 -4.51 19.56 37.96
C LYS A 278 -4.48 18.51 36.82
N LEU A 279 -5.50 18.51 35.96
CA LEU A 279 -5.59 17.58 34.83
C LEU A 279 -4.41 17.74 33.86
N ARG A 280 -4.07 18.98 33.53
CA ARG A 280 -2.91 19.27 32.67
C ARG A 280 -1.60 18.78 33.28
N LEU A 281 -1.39 18.98 34.57
CA LEU A 281 -0.18 18.53 35.25
C LEU A 281 -0.10 16.99 35.26
N GLU A 282 -1.18 16.31 35.63
CA GLU A 282 -1.28 14.86 35.65
C GLU A 282 -0.88 14.25 34.29
N VAL A 283 -1.46 14.77 33.19
CA VAL A 283 -1.17 14.26 31.83
C VAL A 283 0.26 14.60 31.41
N LYS A 284 0.77 15.78 31.78
CA LYS A 284 2.16 16.14 31.45
C LYS A 284 3.17 15.24 32.17
N GLU A 285 2.94 14.96 33.46
CA GLU A 285 3.76 14.02 34.22
C GLU A 285 3.73 12.60 33.61
N PHE A 286 2.56 12.16 33.14
CA PHE A 286 2.42 10.88 32.45
C PHE A 286 3.24 10.86 31.15
N VAL A 287 3.18 11.91 30.31
CA VAL A 287 3.96 12.00 29.08
C VAL A 287 5.47 11.93 29.36
N GLU A 288 5.94 12.67 30.37
CA GLU A 288 7.35 12.64 30.76
C GLU A 288 7.78 11.26 31.29
N ALA A 289 6.92 10.61 32.09
CA ALA A 289 7.21 9.27 32.60
C ALA A 289 7.34 8.23 31.46
N GLU A 290 6.41 8.26 30.48
CA GLU A 290 6.44 7.34 29.32
C GLU A 290 7.63 7.62 28.38
N PHE A 291 7.99 8.91 28.21
CA PHE A 291 9.20 9.27 27.48
C PHE A 291 10.46 8.75 28.15
N ASN A 292 10.60 8.94 29.48
CA ASN A 292 11.78 8.47 30.22
C ASN A 292 11.94 6.95 30.12
N LYS A 293 10.85 6.19 30.24
CA LYS A 293 10.86 4.73 30.03
C LYS A 293 11.33 4.35 28.62
N ALA A 294 10.88 5.07 27.60
CA ALA A 294 11.31 4.83 26.22
C ALA A 294 12.79 5.21 26.02
N TYR A 295 13.21 6.33 26.62
CA TYR A 295 14.58 6.82 26.51
C TYR A 295 15.60 5.87 27.15
N GLU A 296 15.26 5.20 28.25
CA GLU A 296 16.08 4.13 28.85
C GLU A 296 16.30 2.95 27.91
N LYS A 297 15.41 2.75 26.92
CA LYS A 297 15.43 1.65 25.95
C LYS A 297 15.90 2.07 24.54
N LYS A 298 16.34 3.30 24.33
CA LYS A 298 16.64 3.88 23.02
C LYS A 298 17.75 3.14 22.26
N ASP A 299 18.72 2.57 22.96
CA ASP A 299 19.87 1.88 22.35
C ASP A 299 19.57 0.39 22.04
N GLU A 300 18.39 -0.11 22.42
CA GLU A 300 17.94 -1.43 22.05
C GLU A 300 17.26 -1.39 20.68
N ILE A 301 18.06 -1.49 19.61
CA ILE A 301 17.65 -1.45 18.22
C ILE A 301 17.61 -2.85 17.60
N LEU A 302 16.97 -2.99 16.43
CA LEU A 302 17.05 -4.22 15.63
C LEU A 302 18.46 -4.44 15.09
N THR A 303 18.91 -5.67 15.06
CA THR A 303 20.11 -6.08 14.34
C THR A 303 19.89 -6.02 12.82
N LEU A 304 20.97 -6.03 12.06
CA LEU A 304 20.90 -6.06 10.58
C LEU A 304 20.16 -7.32 10.09
N GLU A 305 20.38 -8.47 10.74
CA GLU A 305 19.74 -9.73 10.34
C GLU A 305 18.22 -9.70 10.62
N GLU A 306 17.80 -9.25 11.81
CA GLU A 306 16.39 -9.06 12.14
C GLU A 306 15.71 -8.08 11.17
N THR A 307 16.42 -7.04 10.76
CA THR A 307 15.92 -6.04 9.79
C THR A 307 15.73 -6.66 8.39
N LYS A 308 16.69 -7.50 7.94
CA LYS A 308 16.58 -8.20 6.65
C LYS A 308 15.40 -9.17 6.59
N GLU A 309 15.11 -9.87 7.71
CA GLU A 309 13.97 -10.79 7.81
C GLU A 309 12.61 -10.08 7.68
N LEU A 310 12.57 -8.76 7.88
CA LEU A 310 11.37 -7.95 7.73
C LEU A 310 11.14 -7.45 6.29
N VAL A 311 12.10 -7.64 5.37
CA VAL A 311 11.93 -7.22 3.96
C VAL A 311 11.02 -8.17 3.20
N TYR A 312 11.18 -9.47 3.43
CA TYR A 312 10.37 -10.51 2.78
C TYR A 312 9.74 -11.44 3.82
N GLY A 313 8.52 -11.85 3.55
CA GLY A 313 7.84 -12.88 4.34
C GLY A 313 8.40 -14.28 4.04
N LYS A 314 8.13 -15.20 4.94
CA LYS A 314 8.48 -16.60 4.71
C LYS A 314 7.57 -17.19 3.65
N ALA A 315 8.10 -17.36 2.44
CA ALA A 315 7.40 -18.03 1.36
C ALA A 315 7.14 -19.51 1.70
N PRO A 316 6.04 -20.08 1.18
CA PRO A 316 5.80 -21.53 1.33
C PRO A 316 6.90 -22.34 0.61
N ASP A 317 7.22 -23.49 1.16
CA ASP A 317 8.15 -24.44 0.53
C ASP A 317 7.40 -25.19 -0.58
N ILE A 318 7.65 -24.77 -1.83
CA ILE A 318 7.00 -25.31 -3.03
C ILE A 318 8.02 -26.15 -3.80
N PRO A 319 7.81 -27.48 -3.96
CA PRO A 319 8.70 -28.31 -4.76
C PRO A 319 8.50 -28.08 -6.25
N ILE A 320 9.51 -28.36 -7.08
CA ILE A 320 9.32 -28.50 -8.52
C ILE A 320 8.60 -29.83 -8.78
N ARG A 321 7.40 -29.75 -9.35
CA ARG A 321 6.58 -30.92 -9.64
C ARG A 321 5.92 -30.78 -11.02
N LYS A 322 6.15 -31.77 -11.89
CA LYS A 322 5.44 -31.95 -13.15
C LYS A 322 4.44 -33.09 -13.00
N SER A 323 3.17 -32.81 -13.20
CA SER A 323 2.08 -33.77 -13.05
C SER A 323 1.06 -33.54 -14.16
N GLY A 324 0.40 -34.62 -14.66
CA GLY A 324 -0.68 -34.53 -15.62
C GLY A 324 -0.39 -33.67 -16.84
N MET A 325 0.83 -33.83 -17.43
CA MET A 325 1.30 -32.99 -18.52
C MET A 325 0.41 -33.16 -19.75
N HIS A 326 -0.03 -32.05 -20.35
CA HIS A 326 -0.89 -31.97 -21.52
C HIS A 326 -0.51 -30.80 -22.42
N PRO A 327 -0.78 -30.88 -23.75
CA PRO A 327 -0.54 -29.78 -24.67
C PRO A 327 -1.42 -28.55 -24.31
N SER A 328 -0.81 -27.37 -24.27
CA SER A 328 -1.52 -26.11 -24.07
C SER A 328 -0.78 -24.96 -24.75
N THR A 329 -1.38 -23.78 -24.79
CA THR A 329 -0.67 -22.56 -25.16
C THR A 329 -0.34 -21.76 -23.88
N TYR A 330 0.66 -20.89 -23.96
CA TYR A 330 1.07 -20.03 -22.85
C TYR A 330 -0.12 -19.24 -22.26
N ARG A 331 -0.97 -18.65 -23.12
CA ARG A 331 -2.19 -17.94 -22.70
C ARG A 331 -3.19 -18.85 -21.98
N LEU A 332 -3.45 -20.04 -22.53
CA LEU A 332 -4.39 -20.98 -21.91
C LEU A 332 -3.87 -21.52 -20.57
N ALA A 333 -2.57 -21.73 -20.45
CA ALA A 333 -1.95 -22.13 -19.19
C ALA A 333 -2.12 -21.08 -18.06
N ILE A 334 -2.03 -19.78 -18.39
CA ILE A 334 -2.34 -18.71 -17.45
C ILE A 334 -3.83 -18.73 -17.08
N ARG A 335 -4.73 -18.90 -18.06
CA ARG A 335 -6.17 -19.02 -17.80
C ARG A 335 -6.50 -20.20 -16.89
N GLU A 336 -5.89 -21.36 -17.12
CA GLU A 336 -6.05 -22.53 -16.24
C GLU A 336 -5.59 -22.23 -14.81
N ALA A 337 -4.45 -21.53 -14.64
CA ALA A 337 -3.99 -21.11 -13.33
C ALA A 337 -5.01 -20.18 -12.65
N LEU A 338 -5.53 -19.19 -13.37
CA LEU A 338 -6.56 -18.26 -12.86
C LEU A 338 -7.83 -19.00 -12.48
N SER A 339 -8.32 -19.95 -13.31
CA SER A 339 -9.48 -20.76 -12.99
C SER A 339 -9.30 -21.56 -11.69
N GLU A 340 -8.13 -22.15 -11.50
CA GLU A 340 -7.80 -22.88 -10.26
C GLU A 340 -7.70 -21.95 -9.03
N ILE A 341 -7.07 -20.79 -9.18
CA ILE A 341 -6.88 -19.81 -8.11
C ILE A 341 -8.21 -19.20 -7.68
N LEU A 342 -9.08 -18.85 -8.61
CA LEU A 342 -10.38 -18.20 -8.32
C LEU A 342 -11.40 -19.12 -7.65
N GLN A 343 -11.05 -20.37 -7.35
CA GLN A 343 -11.81 -21.24 -6.43
C GLN A 343 -11.56 -20.91 -4.95
N ASP A 344 -10.52 -20.14 -4.62
CA ASP A 344 -10.28 -19.64 -3.26
C ASP A 344 -11.17 -18.43 -2.99
N GLU A 345 -11.95 -18.47 -1.91
CA GLU A 345 -12.85 -17.37 -1.51
C GLU A 345 -12.13 -16.02 -1.28
N LYS A 346 -10.82 -16.07 -0.99
CA LYS A 346 -9.98 -14.88 -0.81
C LYS A 346 -9.42 -14.32 -2.11
N ALA A 347 -9.50 -15.07 -3.20
CA ALA A 347 -8.99 -14.65 -4.49
C ALA A 347 -9.92 -13.62 -5.13
N THR A 348 -9.34 -12.59 -5.73
CA THR A 348 -10.05 -11.64 -6.58
C THR A 348 -9.15 -11.23 -7.74
N LEU A 349 -9.65 -11.30 -8.95
CA LEU A 349 -9.03 -10.73 -10.14
C LEU A 349 -9.62 -9.34 -10.39
N ILE A 350 -8.78 -8.32 -10.46
CA ILE A 350 -9.19 -6.95 -10.79
C ILE A 350 -8.42 -6.44 -12.00
N GLY A 351 -9.02 -5.58 -12.78
CA GLY A 351 -8.38 -4.95 -13.93
C GLY A 351 -9.42 -4.40 -14.91
N GLU A 352 -8.92 -3.72 -15.92
CA GLU A 352 -9.75 -3.17 -16.99
C GLU A 352 -10.08 -4.27 -18.01
N ASP A 353 -11.34 -4.33 -18.46
CA ASP A 353 -11.85 -5.26 -19.47
C ASP A 353 -11.59 -6.76 -19.18
N VAL A 354 -11.29 -7.12 -17.93
CA VAL A 354 -11.00 -8.51 -17.52
C VAL A 354 -12.24 -9.39 -17.39
N GLY A 355 -13.43 -8.79 -17.39
CA GLY A 355 -14.71 -9.46 -17.23
C GLY A 355 -15.28 -10.01 -18.54
N VAL A 356 -16.40 -9.42 -19.00
CA VAL A 356 -17.16 -9.90 -20.15
C VAL A 356 -16.34 -9.93 -21.45
N TYR A 357 -15.45 -8.98 -21.65
CA TYR A 357 -14.58 -8.92 -22.83
C TYR A 357 -13.52 -10.02 -22.84
N GLY A 358 -13.10 -10.49 -21.66
CA GLY A 358 -12.15 -11.61 -21.53
C GLY A 358 -10.68 -11.21 -21.51
N GLY A 359 -10.39 -9.94 -21.22
CA GLY A 359 -9.03 -9.38 -21.16
C GLY A 359 -8.48 -8.93 -22.51
N CYS A 360 -7.63 -7.93 -22.52
CA CYS A 360 -7.06 -7.29 -23.72
C CYS A 360 -6.39 -8.30 -24.68
N PHE A 361 -5.78 -9.36 -24.15
CA PHE A 361 -5.14 -10.44 -24.91
C PHE A 361 -5.91 -11.77 -24.82
N GLY A 362 -7.15 -11.73 -24.36
CA GLY A 362 -8.01 -12.89 -24.20
C GLY A 362 -7.50 -13.91 -23.17
N VAL A 363 -6.75 -13.44 -22.17
CA VAL A 363 -6.23 -14.32 -21.11
C VAL A 363 -7.36 -14.81 -20.21
N THR A 364 -8.22 -13.92 -19.72
CA THR A 364 -9.35 -14.27 -18.87
C THR A 364 -10.46 -14.98 -19.64
N GLY A 365 -10.66 -14.64 -20.93
CA GLY A 365 -11.59 -15.35 -21.80
C GLY A 365 -12.98 -15.52 -21.19
N ASP A 366 -13.43 -16.76 -21.03
CA ASP A 366 -14.77 -17.08 -20.49
C ASP A 366 -14.81 -17.23 -18.95
N LEU A 367 -13.72 -16.98 -18.24
CA LEU A 367 -13.66 -17.14 -16.76
C LEU A 367 -14.73 -16.32 -16.02
N TYR A 368 -15.13 -15.17 -16.57
CA TYR A 368 -16.19 -14.36 -15.97
C TYR A 368 -17.52 -15.11 -15.87
N LYS A 369 -17.82 -16.03 -16.76
CA LYS A 369 -19.04 -16.85 -16.70
C LYS A 369 -19.01 -17.89 -15.57
N GLU A 370 -17.81 -18.33 -15.19
CA GLU A 370 -17.60 -19.38 -14.19
C GLU A 370 -17.30 -18.81 -12.80
N CYS A 371 -16.55 -17.69 -12.74
CA CYS A 371 -16.01 -17.08 -11.53
C CYS A 371 -16.36 -15.59 -11.41
N GLY A 372 -17.50 -15.14 -11.96
CA GLY A 372 -17.86 -13.72 -12.06
C GLY A 372 -17.82 -12.95 -10.72
N ASP A 373 -18.17 -13.59 -9.61
CA ASP A 373 -18.10 -12.97 -8.28
C ASP A 373 -16.68 -12.68 -7.80
N HIS A 374 -15.69 -13.30 -8.44
CA HIS A 374 -14.25 -13.13 -8.16
C HIS A 374 -13.53 -12.28 -9.19
N ILE A 375 -14.23 -11.81 -10.24
CA ILE A 375 -13.64 -11.00 -11.32
C ILE A 375 -14.33 -9.65 -11.34
N LEU A 376 -13.59 -8.59 -11.07
CA LEU A 376 -14.09 -7.22 -10.97
C LEU A 376 -13.42 -6.33 -12.01
N GLU A 377 -14.24 -5.82 -12.93
CA GLU A 377 -13.81 -4.80 -13.88
C GLU A 377 -13.67 -3.44 -13.18
N THR A 378 -12.62 -2.72 -13.55
CA THR A 378 -12.35 -1.37 -13.06
C THR A 378 -12.63 -0.34 -14.15
N PRO A 379 -13.06 0.87 -13.81
CA PRO A 379 -12.82 2.02 -14.69
C PRO A 379 -11.32 2.24 -14.86
N VAL A 380 -10.91 3.01 -15.89
CA VAL A 380 -9.51 3.38 -16.12
C VAL A 380 -8.99 4.17 -14.91
N SER A 381 -8.15 3.52 -14.08
CA SER A 381 -7.73 4.06 -12.77
C SER A 381 -6.61 3.22 -12.13
N GLU A 382 -5.50 3.02 -12.85
CA GLU A 382 -4.43 2.09 -12.46
C GLU A 382 -3.79 2.46 -11.12
N GLU A 383 -3.65 3.75 -10.79
CA GLU A 383 -3.11 4.19 -9.49
C GLU A 383 -4.04 3.76 -8.35
N ALA A 384 -5.35 3.93 -8.52
CA ALA A 384 -6.34 3.59 -7.49
C ALA A 384 -6.47 2.09 -7.28
N PHE A 385 -6.69 1.30 -8.33
CA PHE A 385 -6.94 -0.13 -8.12
C PHE A 385 -5.68 -0.89 -7.69
N THR A 386 -4.47 -0.44 -8.06
CA THR A 386 -3.23 -0.95 -7.47
C THR A 386 -3.17 -0.68 -5.96
N GLY A 387 -3.50 0.54 -5.52
CA GLY A 387 -3.57 0.86 -4.09
C GLY A 387 -4.70 0.11 -3.36
N ILE A 388 -5.82 -0.16 -4.03
CA ILE A 388 -6.91 -1.02 -3.52
C ILE A 388 -6.41 -2.45 -3.32
N ALA A 389 -5.63 -2.99 -4.26
CA ALA A 389 -5.01 -4.32 -4.11
C ALA A 389 -4.10 -4.38 -2.88
N VAL A 390 -3.32 -3.31 -2.62
CA VAL A 390 -2.50 -3.19 -1.39
C VAL A 390 -3.37 -3.24 -0.14
N GLY A 391 -4.40 -2.40 -0.07
CA GLY A 391 -5.29 -2.32 1.09
C GLY A 391 -6.06 -3.62 1.34
N ALA A 392 -6.51 -4.29 0.29
CA ALA A 392 -7.16 -5.59 0.36
C ALA A 392 -6.18 -6.67 0.89
N GLY A 393 -4.92 -6.62 0.43
CA GLY A 393 -3.85 -7.51 0.92
C GLY A 393 -3.58 -7.35 2.41
N ILE A 394 -3.58 -6.12 2.94
CA ILE A 394 -3.48 -5.83 4.38
C ILE A 394 -4.55 -6.58 5.19
N MET A 395 -5.75 -6.71 4.63
CA MET A 395 -6.88 -7.42 5.25
C MET A 395 -6.86 -8.93 5.01
N GLY A 396 -5.85 -9.45 4.30
CA GLY A 396 -5.70 -10.89 4.03
C GLY A 396 -6.42 -11.39 2.78
N GLN A 397 -6.98 -10.50 1.96
CA GLN A 397 -7.42 -10.85 0.61
C GLN A 397 -6.20 -11.08 -0.28
N ARG A 398 -6.38 -11.86 -1.35
CA ARG A 398 -5.32 -12.17 -2.32
C ARG A 398 -5.75 -11.66 -3.69
N VAL A 399 -5.28 -10.49 -4.03
CA VAL A 399 -5.65 -9.83 -5.28
C VAL A 399 -4.67 -10.21 -6.38
N ILE A 400 -5.24 -10.64 -7.51
CA ILE A 400 -4.54 -10.72 -8.80
C ILE A 400 -4.98 -9.49 -9.59
N GLU A 401 -4.04 -8.63 -9.88
CA GLU A 401 -4.27 -7.41 -10.65
C GLU A 401 -3.76 -7.61 -12.07
N GLU A 402 -4.54 -7.21 -13.08
CA GLU A 402 -4.09 -7.13 -14.46
C GLU A 402 -3.94 -5.67 -14.90
N ILE A 403 -2.73 -5.28 -15.23
CA ILE A 403 -2.42 -4.04 -15.96
C ILE A 403 -2.28 -4.41 -17.45
N MET A 404 -3.06 -3.75 -18.33
CA MET A 404 -3.18 -4.14 -19.74
C MET A 404 -1.86 -4.19 -20.51
N TYR A 405 -0.88 -3.34 -20.16
CA TYR A 405 0.44 -3.26 -20.79
C TYR A 405 1.51 -2.91 -19.75
N GLY A 406 2.68 -3.53 -19.87
CA GLY A 406 3.83 -3.25 -19.00
C GLY A 406 4.28 -1.79 -19.01
N ASP A 407 4.01 -1.07 -20.08
CA ASP A 407 4.22 0.37 -20.21
C ASP A 407 3.42 1.16 -19.17
N PHE A 408 2.22 0.68 -18.80
CA PHE A 408 1.32 1.31 -17.82
C PHE A 408 1.66 0.97 -16.37
N LEU A 409 2.68 0.13 -16.12
CA LEU A 409 3.26 -0.03 -14.79
C LEU A 409 3.74 1.29 -14.19
N THR A 410 4.02 2.28 -15.03
CA THR A 410 4.38 3.63 -14.59
C THR A 410 3.24 4.32 -13.82
N LEU A 411 1.98 4.01 -14.13
CA LEU A 411 0.79 4.51 -13.42
C LEU A 411 0.57 3.77 -12.10
N ALA A 412 0.84 2.47 -12.06
CA ALA A 412 0.75 1.62 -10.87
C ALA A 412 1.97 1.75 -9.92
N SER A 413 3.01 2.50 -10.32
CA SER A 413 4.32 2.48 -9.66
C SER A 413 4.29 2.94 -8.21
N ASP A 414 3.48 3.93 -7.83
CA ASP A 414 3.38 4.38 -6.44
C ASP A 414 2.84 3.25 -5.54
N GLY A 415 1.76 2.60 -5.95
CA GLY A 415 1.18 1.46 -5.24
C GLY A 415 2.16 0.31 -5.05
N LEU A 416 2.90 -0.06 -6.11
CA LEU A 416 3.89 -1.13 -6.06
C LEU A 416 5.14 -0.76 -5.25
N ILE A 417 5.79 0.36 -5.59
CA ILE A 417 7.13 0.71 -5.11
C ILE A 417 7.08 1.28 -3.70
N ASN A 418 6.17 2.23 -3.45
CA ASN A 418 6.11 2.94 -2.17
C ASN A 418 5.25 2.22 -1.13
N HIS A 419 4.30 1.37 -1.55
CA HIS A 419 3.37 0.72 -0.64
C HIS A 419 3.52 -0.80 -0.61
N ALA A 420 3.17 -1.54 -1.65
CA ALA A 420 3.22 -3.00 -1.65
C ALA A 420 4.59 -3.53 -1.20
N ALA A 421 5.66 -3.05 -1.83
CA ALA A 421 7.04 -3.45 -1.55
C ALA A 421 7.49 -3.15 -0.11
N LYS A 422 6.98 -2.09 0.50
CA LYS A 422 7.47 -1.57 1.79
C LYS A 422 6.55 -1.87 2.96
N MET A 423 5.33 -2.32 2.72
CA MET A 423 4.32 -2.50 3.75
C MET A 423 4.81 -3.38 4.91
N ARG A 424 5.39 -4.53 4.61
CA ARG A 424 5.96 -5.44 5.62
C ARG A 424 7.08 -4.78 6.41
N TYR A 425 8.04 -4.17 5.74
CA TYR A 425 9.19 -3.53 6.38
C TYR A 425 8.77 -2.36 7.27
N MET A 426 8.01 -1.40 6.73
CA MET A 426 7.60 -0.19 7.46
C MET A 426 6.73 -0.50 8.68
N SER A 427 5.90 -1.54 8.60
CA SER A 427 5.05 -1.99 9.72
C SER A 427 5.73 -2.99 10.66
N ALA A 428 7.02 -3.26 10.46
CA ALA A 428 7.77 -4.29 11.19
C ALA A 428 7.08 -5.66 11.19
N GLY A 429 6.48 -6.03 10.05
CA GLY A 429 5.81 -7.31 9.85
C GLY A 429 4.37 -7.41 10.36
N GLN A 430 3.80 -6.33 10.93
CA GLN A 430 2.39 -6.32 11.36
C GLN A 430 1.43 -6.48 10.18
N LEU A 431 1.79 -5.93 9.03
CA LEU A 431 1.02 -5.96 7.80
C LEU A 431 1.81 -6.66 6.70
N SER A 432 1.10 -7.27 5.76
CA SER A 432 1.66 -7.88 4.55
C SER A 432 0.79 -7.52 3.35
N CYS A 433 1.34 -7.68 2.15
CA CYS A 433 0.64 -7.36 0.92
C CYS A 433 0.77 -8.53 -0.07
N PRO A 434 0.02 -9.65 0.12
CA PRO A 434 0.02 -10.79 -0.78
C PRO A 434 -0.80 -10.47 -2.04
N MET A 435 -0.17 -9.85 -3.02
CA MET A 435 -0.79 -9.53 -4.30
C MET A 435 0.08 -9.99 -5.47
N VAL A 436 -0.57 -10.27 -6.60
CA VAL A 436 0.11 -10.53 -7.87
C VAL A 436 -0.30 -9.46 -8.85
N LEU A 437 0.65 -8.71 -9.39
CA LEU A 437 0.40 -7.83 -10.51
C LEU A 437 0.89 -8.51 -11.80
N ARG A 438 -0.04 -8.84 -12.69
CA ARG A 438 0.20 -9.42 -14.01
C ARG A 438 0.21 -8.32 -15.07
N THR A 439 1.15 -8.39 -16.00
CA THR A 439 1.14 -7.46 -17.13
C THR A 439 1.85 -8.03 -18.37
N PRO A 440 1.30 -7.81 -19.56
CA PRO A 440 1.97 -8.16 -20.81
C PRO A 440 3.06 -7.15 -21.17
N ILE A 441 4.28 -7.66 -21.42
CA ILE A 441 5.47 -6.87 -21.78
C ILE A 441 5.97 -7.20 -23.18
N GLY A 442 6.97 -6.46 -23.63
CA GLY A 442 7.84 -6.83 -24.75
C GLY A 442 7.37 -6.37 -26.12
N SER A 443 8.28 -6.47 -27.06
CA SER A 443 8.13 -6.04 -28.46
C SER A 443 7.65 -7.15 -29.41
N GLY A 444 7.58 -6.85 -30.71
CA GLY A 444 7.34 -7.82 -31.79
C GLY A 444 5.88 -7.98 -32.22
N THR A 445 4.96 -7.17 -31.66
CA THR A 445 3.52 -7.18 -32.00
C THR A 445 3.05 -5.94 -32.77
N GLY A 446 3.94 -4.95 -32.99
CA GLY A 446 3.63 -3.78 -33.82
C GLY A 446 2.75 -2.71 -33.16
N HIS A 447 2.56 -2.74 -31.82
CA HIS A 447 1.68 -1.80 -31.09
C HIS A 447 2.29 -0.41 -30.82
N GLY A 448 3.51 -0.12 -31.31
CA GLY A 448 4.18 1.17 -31.14
C GLY A 448 4.92 1.31 -29.79
N SER A 449 5.51 2.49 -29.57
CA SER A 449 6.50 2.72 -28.52
C SER A 449 5.95 2.71 -27.08
N GLN A 450 4.67 2.97 -26.89
CA GLN A 450 4.01 3.00 -25.58
C GLN A 450 3.30 1.69 -25.20
N HIS A 451 3.51 0.60 -25.98
CA HIS A 451 2.85 -0.69 -25.76
C HIS A 451 3.81 -1.86 -25.95
N THR A 452 5.11 -1.62 -26.02
CA THR A 452 6.10 -2.66 -26.37
C THR A 452 7.36 -2.62 -25.52
N GLN A 453 7.36 -1.86 -24.44
CA GLN A 453 8.52 -1.78 -23.56
C GLN A 453 8.65 -3.03 -22.67
N SER A 454 9.88 -3.26 -22.23
CA SER A 454 10.25 -4.25 -21.23
C SER A 454 10.87 -3.50 -20.06
N LEU A 455 10.09 -3.27 -19.01
CA LEU A 455 10.44 -2.40 -17.87
C LEU A 455 10.86 -3.18 -16.62
N GLU A 456 11.09 -4.49 -16.73
CA GLU A 456 11.42 -5.37 -15.61
C GLU A 456 12.60 -4.88 -14.75
N ALA A 457 13.63 -4.34 -15.39
CA ALA A 457 14.82 -3.85 -14.70
C ALA A 457 14.52 -2.72 -13.70
N MET A 458 13.50 -1.90 -13.94
CA MET A 458 13.08 -0.85 -13.00
C MET A 458 12.66 -1.42 -11.65
N PHE A 459 12.05 -2.59 -11.64
CA PHE A 459 11.51 -3.22 -10.43
C PHE A 459 12.51 -4.14 -9.73
N LEU A 460 13.57 -4.58 -10.42
CA LEU A 460 14.61 -5.41 -9.81
C LEU A 460 15.41 -4.67 -8.74
N ASN A 461 15.45 -3.35 -8.79
CA ASN A 461 16.12 -2.50 -7.79
C ASN A 461 15.26 -2.24 -6.54
N ILE A 462 14.02 -2.74 -6.48
CA ILE A 462 13.07 -2.44 -5.39
C ILE A 462 13.02 -3.61 -4.40
N PRO A 463 13.60 -3.49 -3.18
CA PRO A 463 13.44 -4.51 -2.14
C PRO A 463 11.95 -4.67 -1.75
N GLY A 464 11.53 -5.90 -1.48
CA GLY A 464 10.17 -6.24 -1.08
C GLY A 464 9.23 -6.66 -2.22
N ILE A 465 9.65 -6.54 -3.50
CA ILE A 465 8.93 -7.10 -4.65
C ILE A 465 9.68 -8.31 -5.20
N LYS A 466 8.96 -9.36 -5.57
CA LYS A 466 9.47 -10.47 -6.38
C LYS A 466 9.08 -10.26 -7.83
N VAL A 467 9.95 -10.64 -8.76
CA VAL A 467 9.72 -10.46 -10.21
C VAL A 467 9.95 -11.78 -10.91
N VAL A 468 8.95 -12.23 -11.67
CA VAL A 468 9.01 -13.47 -12.44
C VAL A 468 8.61 -13.25 -13.90
N ALA A 469 9.24 -13.98 -14.82
CA ALA A 469 9.03 -13.87 -16.26
C ALA A 469 9.10 -15.26 -16.91
N PRO A 470 8.02 -16.06 -16.83
CA PRO A 470 7.97 -17.41 -17.38
C PRO A 470 8.13 -17.43 -18.91
N SER A 471 8.64 -18.53 -19.44
CA SER A 471 8.96 -18.69 -20.86
C SER A 471 8.11 -19.72 -21.60
N ASP A 472 7.41 -20.59 -20.88
CA ASP A 472 6.61 -21.69 -21.44
C ASP A 472 5.30 -21.91 -20.67
N PRO A 473 4.34 -22.70 -21.21
CA PRO A 473 3.05 -22.94 -20.56
C PRO A 473 3.16 -23.55 -19.16
N PHE A 474 4.12 -24.47 -18.93
CA PHE A 474 4.31 -25.09 -17.62
C PHE A 474 4.72 -24.07 -16.56
N THR A 475 5.75 -23.28 -16.84
CA THR A 475 6.21 -22.25 -15.89
C THR A 475 5.20 -21.13 -15.73
N ALA A 476 4.47 -20.74 -16.79
CA ALA A 476 3.43 -19.73 -16.70
C ALA A 476 2.34 -20.13 -15.69
N LYS A 477 1.81 -21.34 -15.79
CA LYS A 477 0.79 -21.86 -14.87
C LYS A 477 1.34 -22.04 -13.45
N ALA A 478 2.44 -22.77 -13.33
CA ALA A 478 2.98 -23.15 -12.04
C ALA A 478 3.50 -21.96 -11.22
N LEU A 479 4.15 -20.97 -11.87
CA LEU A 479 4.61 -19.76 -11.19
C LEU A 479 3.48 -18.81 -10.79
N LEU A 480 2.41 -18.69 -11.59
CA LEU A 480 1.29 -17.86 -11.22
C LEU A 480 0.63 -18.39 -9.94
N LYS A 481 0.51 -19.71 -9.81
CA LYS A 481 0.03 -20.36 -8.57
C LYS A 481 0.98 -20.10 -7.39
N SER A 482 2.29 -20.18 -7.62
CA SER A 482 3.29 -19.89 -6.59
C SER A 482 3.29 -18.41 -6.18
N ALA A 483 3.11 -17.51 -7.14
CA ALA A 483 2.98 -16.07 -6.89
C ALA A 483 1.73 -15.75 -6.06
N TYR A 484 0.61 -16.41 -6.34
CA TYR A 484 -0.61 -16.27 -5.56
C TYR A 484 -0.44 -16.71 -4.10
N LEU A 485 0.36 -17.74 -3.85
CA LEU A 485 0.61 -18.24 -2.49
C LEU A 485 1.67 -17.44 -1.72
N ASP A 486 2.41 -16.58 -2.41
CA ASP A 486 3.48 -15.78 -1.79
C ASP A 486 2.91 -14.73 -0.82
N PRO A 487 3.53 -14.50 0.35
CA PRO A 487 3.09 -13.48 1.30
C PRO A 487 3.49 -12.05 0.92
N ASP A 488 4.30 -11.88 -0.12
CA ASP A 488 4.81 -10.60 -0.60
C ASP A 488 4.30 -10.30 -2.02
N PRO A 489 4.35 -9.04 -2.47
CA PRO A 489 3.92 -8.69 -3.82
C PRO A 489 4.82 -9.35 -4.88
N VAL A 490 4.19 -9.90 -5.91
CA VAL A 490 4.86 -10.50 -7.06
C VAL A 490 4.46 -9.78 -8.34
N LEU A 491 5.44 -9.26 -9.07
CA LEU A 491 5.28 -8.76 -10.43
C LEU A 491 5.46 -9.93 -11.41
N PHE A 492 4.39 -10.29 -12.09
CA PHE A 492 4.31 -11.42 -13.02
C PHE A 492 4.28 -10.91 -14.46
N LEU A 493 5.39 -11.07 -15.16
CA LEU A 493 5.61 -10.50 -16.49
C LEU A 493 5.32 -11.52 -17.60
N GLU A 494 4.40 -11.18 -18.48
CA GLU A 494 3.93 -12.03 -19.58
C GLU A 494 4.37 -11.44 -20.91
N HIS A 495 5.28 -12.09 -21.62
CA HIS A 495 5.68 -11.56 -22.92
C HIS A 495 4.60 -11.82 -23.99
N LYS A 496 4.06 -10.74 -24.58
CA LYS A 496 2.95 -10.80 -25.57
C LYS A 496 3.17 -11.80 -26.70
N ALA A 497 4.40 -11.90 -27.21
CA ALA A 497 4.73 -12.83 -28.29
C ALA A 497 4.69 -14.31 -27.85
N LEU A 498 4.61 -14.60 -26.55
CA LEU A 498 4.49 -15.97 -26.04
C LEU A 498 3.04 -16.46 -25.94
N TYR A 499 2.04 -15.60 -25.95
CA TYR A 499 0.64 -16.00 -25.72
C TYR A 499 0.14 -17.11 -26.65
N GLY A 500 0.60 -17.13 -27.92
CA GLY A 500 0.30 -18.16 -28.89
C GLY A 500 1.30 -19.34 -28.92
N SER A 501 2.36 -19.29 -28.12
CA SER A 501 3.36 -20.38 -28.12
C SER A 501 2.80 -21.64 -27.47
N SER A 502 3.00 -22.79 -28.15
CA SER A 502 2.56 -24.09 -27.66
C SER A 502 3.66 -24.79 -26.88
N GLY A 503 3.24 -25.60 -25.90
CA GLY A 503 4.12 -26.43 -25.08
C GLY A 503 3.33 -27.33 -24.17
N GLU A 504 4.04 -28.01 -23.27
CA GLU A 504 3.41 -28.85 -22.25
C GLU A 504 2.99 -27.97 -21.04
N CYS A 505 1.79 -28.19 -20.57
CA CYS A 505 1.25 -27.62 -19.34
C CYS A 505 1.00 -28.72 -18.32
N GLY A 506 1.05 -28.42 -17.06
CA GLY A 506 0.77 -29.40 -15.99
C GLY A 506 -0.66 -29.28 -15.43
N ASP A 507 -1.11 -30.30 -14.73
CA ASP A 507 -2.39 -30.28 -14.01
C ASP A 507 -2.35 -29.41 -12.74
N VAL A 508 -3.43 -29.47 -11.93
CA VAL A 508 -3.57 -28.73 -10.67
C VAL A 508 -2.48 -29.03 -9.64
N TYR A 509 -1.86 -30.19 -9.70
CA TYR A 509 -0.79 -30.60 -8.78
C TYR A 509 0.61 -30.16 -9.23
N SER A 510 0.73 -29.60 -10.41
CA SER A 510 2.00 -29.07 -10.91
C SER A 510 2.40 -27.80 -10.17
N SER A 511 3.69 -27.66 -9.89
CA SER A 511 4.25 -26.53 -9.15
C SER A 511 5.67 -26.20 -9.57
N PHE A 512 6.03 -24.92 -9.42
CA PHE A 512 7.37 -24.40 -9.65
C PHE A 512 7.65 -23.23 -8.68
N PRO A 513 8.70 -23.27 -7.85
CA PRO A 513 8.96 -22.25 -6.83
C PRO A 513 9.55 -20.97 -7.44
N ILE A 514 9.21 -19.81 -6.87
CA ILE A 514 9.89 -18.55 -7.16
C ILE A 514 11.34 -18.63 -6.66
N GLY A 515 12.27 -18.05 -7.42
CA GLY A 515 13.70 -18.05 -7.11
C GLY A 515 14.46 -19.30 -7.58
N LYS A 516 13.85 -20.10 -8.42
CA LYS A 516 14.51 -21.20 -9.11
C LYS A 516 14.56 -20.99 -10.63
N ALA A 517 15.64 -21.45 -11.25
CA ALA A 517 15.82 -21.48 -12.69
C ALA A 517 15.55 -22.88 -13.24
N GLN A 518 15.21 -22.96 -14.53
CA GLN A 518 15.14 -24.23 -15.26
C GLN A 518 16.44 -24.48 -16.03
N VAL A 519 16.98 -25.70 -15.94
CA VAL A 519 18.01 -26.17 -16.88
C VAL A 519 17.30 -26.91 -18.02
N LEU A 520 17.20 -26.25 -19.18
CA LEU A 520 16.46 -26.75 -20.34
C LEU A 520 17.28 -27.71 -21.20
N ARG A 521 18.60 -27.57 -21.16
CA ARG A 521 19.57 -28.43 -21.83
C ARG A 521 20.84 -28.50 -21.00
N SER A 522 21.42 -29.66 -20.83
CA SER A 522 22.71 -29.85 -20.18
C SER A 522 23.84 -29.95 -21.18
N GLY A 523 24.94 -29.26 -20.92
CA GLY A 523 26.17 -29.28 -21.72
C GLY A 523 27.37 -28.83 -20.90
N ASP A 524 28.57 -28.86 -21.48
CA ASP A 524 29.83 -28.61 -20.78
C ASP A 524 30.78 -27.63 -21.48
N GLU A 525 30.45 -27.17 -22.71
CA GLU A 525 31.29 -26.23 -23.46
C GLU A 525 30.94 -24.77 -23.24
N LEU A 526 29.67 -24.47 -23.00
CA LEU A 526 29.15 -23.10 -22.92
C LEU A 526 27.86 -23.06 -22.10
N THR A 527 27.74 -22.04 -21.25
CA THR A 527 26.48 -21.68 -20.58
C THR A 527 25.76 -20.59 -21.38
N VAL A 528 24.49 -20.79 -21.68
CA VAL A 528 23.60 -19.74 -22.22
C VAL A 528 22.50 -19.48 -21.20
N ILE A 529 22.34 -18.22 -20.80
CA ILE A 529 21.34 -17.78 -19.84
C ILE A 529 20.32 -16.90 -20.57
N SER A 530 19.05 -17.16 -20.36
CA SER A 530 17.96 -16.39 -20.96
C SER A 530 16.74 -16.36 -20.03
N TYR A 531 15.74 -15.59 -20.37
CA TYR A 531 14.42 -15.62 -19.73
C TYR A 531 13.32 -15.22 -20.70
N SER A 532 12.07 -15.52 -20.35
CA SER A 532 10.89 -15.10 -21.11
C SER A 532 11.01 -15.46 -22.60
N ARG A 533 10.67 -14.56 -23.52
CA ARG A 533 10.74 -14.80 -24.99
C ARG A 533 12.14 -15.15 -25.48
N ALA A 534 13.18 -14.56 -24.91
CA ALA A 534 14.56 -14.84 -25.32
C ALA A 534 14.91 -16.34 -25.16
N THR A 535 14.33 -17.02 -24.18
CA THR A 535 14.47 -18.47 -23.99
C THR A 535 13.98 -19.26 -25.20
N LEU A 536 12.85 -18.85 -25.80
CA LEU A 536 12.34 -19.51 -27.03
C LEU A 536 13.27 -19.29 -28.23
N THR A 537 13.82 -18.08 -28.34
CA THR A 537 14.82 -17.74 -29.39
C THR A 537 16.09 -18.58 -29.23
N VAL A 538 16.61 -18.69 -28.00
CA VAL A 538 17.79 -19.53 -27.71
C VAL A 538 17.52 -21.02 -28.01
N ARG A 539 16.37 -21.54 -27.57
CA ARG A 539 15.99 -22.95 -27.88
C ARG A 539 16.00 -23.24 -29.36
N LYS A 540 15.45 -22.33 -30.18
CA LYS A 540 15.46 -22.45 -31.64
C LYS A 540 16.89 -22.45 -32.20
N ALA A 541 17.73 -21.50 -31.80
CA ALA A 541 19.13 -21.44 -32.22
C ALA A 541 19.91 -22.70 -31.82
N LEU A 542 19.70 -23.20 -30.61
CA LEU A 542 20.38 -24.41 -30.12
C LEU A 542 19.92 -25.71 -30.81
N SER A 543 18.76 -25.72 -31.49
CA SER A 543 18.34 -26.87 -32.31
C SER A 543 19.14 -26.97 -33.61
N GLU A 544 19.78 -25.90 -34.05
CA GLU A 544 20.58 -25.83 -35.27
C GLU A 544 22.10 -25.97 -35.00
N VAL A 545 22.49 -26.11 -33.72
CA VAL A 545 23.91 -26.12 -33.30
C VAL A 545 24.24 -27.42 -32.56
N SER A 546 25.32 -28.07 -32.99
CA SER A 546 25.81 -29.34 -32.41
C SER A 546 26.69 -29.19 -31.17
N ARG A 547 26.87 -27.95 -30.64
CA ARG A 547 27.66 -27.67 -29.44
C ARG A 547 27.03 -28.24 -28.18
N SER A 548 27.88 -28.62 -27.22
CA SER A 548 27.45 -29.06 -25.88
C SER A 548 27.16 -27.83 -25.00
N VAL A 549 25.91 -27.34 -25.00
CA VAL A 549 25.49 -26.09 -24.35
C VAL A 549 24.62 -26.41 -23.13
N ASP A 550 24.95 -25.77 -22.01
CA ASP A 550 24.12 -25.71 -20.80
C ASP A 550 23.19 -24.48 -20.94
N HIS A 551 21.88 -24.73 -21.13
CA HIS A 551 20.91 -23.64 -21.32
C HIS A 551 20.05 -23.47 -20.06
N ILE A 552 20.18 -22.31 -19.43
CA ILE A 552 19.44 -21.92 -18.23
C ILE A 552 18.38 -20.88 -18.60
N ASP A 553 17.14 -21.18 -18.26
CA ASP A 553 16.03 -20.23 -18.22
C ASP A 553 15.87 -19.72 -16.80
N LEU A 554 16.03 -18.41 -16.57
CA LEU A 554 15.96 -17.82 -15.24
C LEU A 554 14.59 -17.94 -14.61
N VAL A 555 13.53 -17.76 -15.38
CA VAL A 555 12.12 -17.82 -14.93
C VAL A 555 11.80 -16.81 -13.82
N SER A 556 12.67 -16.72 -12.82
CA SER A 556 12.61 -15.78 -11.70
C SER A 556 13.75 -14.77 -11.81
N LEU A 557 13.41 -13.47 -11.92
CA LEU A 557 14.37 -12.38 -12.06
C LEU A 557 14.72 -11.77 -10.71
N ARG A 558 13.81 -11.87 -9.73
CA ARG A 558 14.04 -11.49 -8.34
C ARG A 558 13.19 -12.36 -7.41
N PRO A 559 13.79 -13.20 -6.57
CA PRO A 559 15.23 -13.49 -6.49
C PRO A 559 15.73 -14.31 -7.69
N ILE A 560 17.01 -14.14 -8.03
CA ILE A 560 17.71 -14.92 -9.06
C ILE A 560 18.30 -16.20 -8.43
N ASP A 561 18.25 -17.34 -9.16
CA ASP A 561 18.90 -18.60 -8.76
C ASP A 561 20.40 -18.59 -9.09
N PHE A 562 21.17 -17.83 -8.31
CA PHE A 562 22.63 -17.76 -8.48
C PHE A 562 23.35 -19.09 -8.31
N GLU A 563 22.80 -20.03 -7.53
CA GLU A 563 23.43 -21.34 -7.34
C GLU A 563 23.42 -22.18 -8.62
N THR A 564 22.28 -22.18 -9.33
CA THR A 564 22.18 -22.84 -10.64
C THR A 564 23.10 -22.21 -11.65
N ILE A 565 23.15 -20.88 -11.74
CA ILE A 565 24.03 -20.13 -12.62
C ILE A 565 25.48 -20.44 -12.31
N LYS A 566 25.91 -20.31 -11.06
CA LYS A 566 27.28 -20.56 -10.60
C LYS A 566 27.75 -21.97 -10.94
N LYS A 567 26.92 -22.98 -10.68
CA LYS A 567 27.21 -24.38 -11.00
C LYS A 567 27.49 -24.58 -12.49
N SER A 568 26.67 -23.98 -13.33
CA SER A 568 26.82 -24.07 -14.80
C SER A 568 28.07 -23.34 -15.29
N VAL A 569 28.27 -22.09 -14.87
CA VAL A 569 29.42 -21.27 -15.32
C VAL A 569 30.75 -21.86 -14.85
N LEU A 570 30.82 -22.42 -13.64
CA LEU A 570 32.03 -23.11 -13.17
C LEU A 570 32.34 -24.37 -13.99
N LYS A 571 31.33 -25.06 -14.50
CA LYS A 571 31.49 -26.24 -15.36
C LYS A 571 31.96 -25.88 -16.78
N THR A 572 31.41 -24.85 -17.38
CA THR A 572 31.63 -24.52 -18.80
C THR A 572 32.73 -23.46 -19.03
N GLY A 573 33.00 -22.60 -18.04
CA GLY A 573 33.98 -21.53 -18.12
C GLY A 573 33.64 -20.38 -19.11
N LYS A 574 32.48 -20.43 -19.77
CA LYS A 574 32.03 -19.46 -20.78
C LYS A 574 30.55 -19.21 -20.62
N VAL A 575 30.11 -17.95 -20.79
CA VAL A 575 28.71 -17.59 -20.69
C VAL A 575 28.27 -16.64 -21.81
N ILE A 576 27.06 -16.85 -22.31
CA ILE A 576 26.33 -15.92 -23.17
C ILE A 576 25.01 -15.57 -22.44
N LEU A 577 24.73 -14.27 -22.38
CA LEU A 577 23.47 -13.74 -21.84
C LEU A 577 22.58 -13.29 -23.00
N VAL A 578 21.31 -13.69 -23.01
CA VAL A 578 20.35 -13.38 -24.08
C VAL A 578 19.06 -12.88 -23.48
N GLU A 579 18.71 -11.66 -23.78
CA GLU A 579 17.49 -11.01 -23.30
C GLU A 579 16.88 -10.05 -24.33
N ASP A 580 15.61 -9.68 -24.17
CA ASP A 580 14.86 -8.82 -25.09
C ASP A 580 14.91 -7.31 -24.75
N PRO A 581 15.12 -6.86 -23.49
CA PRO A 581 15.12 -5.44 -23.12
C PRO A 581 16.25 -4.63 -23.79
N THR A 582 16.21 -3.33 -23.56
CA THR A 582 17.28 -2.42 -24.00
C THR A 582 18.61 -2.77 -23.34
N PHE A 583 19.72 -2.60 -24.06
CA PHE A 583 21.07 -2.88 -23.54
C PHE A 583 21.40 -2.13 -22.25
N PHE A 584 20.93 -0.87 -22.12
CA PHE A 584 21.19 -0.06 -20.94
C PHE A 584 20.16 -0.36 -19.85
N GLY A 585 20.64 -0.71 -18.65
CA GLY A 585 19.80 -0.99 -17.50
C GLY A 585 18.98 -2.28 -17.65
N SER A 586 19.53 -3.27 -18.35
CA SER A 586 18.94 -4.60 -18.51
C SER A 586 19.08 -5.45 -17.24
N VAL A 587 18.50 -6.65 -17.27
CA VAL A 587 18.54 -7.61 -16.16
C VAL A 587 19.90 -8.28 -16.03
N MET A 588 20.60 -8.49 -17.15
CA MET A 588 21.82 -9.28 -17.27
C MET A 588 23.06 -8.47 -17.65
#